data_60813cf06bbae59edc632caeccc54b23
#
_entry.id   60813cf06bbae59edc632caeccc54b23
#
_cell.length_a   1.000
_cell.length_b   1.000
_cell.length_c   1.000
_cell.angle_alpha   90.00
_cell.angle_beta   90.00
_cell.angle_gamma   90.00
#
_symmetry.space_group_name_H-M   'P 1'
#
loop_
_entity.id
_entity.type
_entity.pdbx_description
1 polymer ?
#
loop_
_entity_poly.entity_id
_entity_poly.type
_entity_poly.pdbx_seq_one_letter_code
_entity_poly.pdbx_strand_id
1 'polypeptide(L)'
;MESRLSSDRLGPVETLRIDYRHRRTFTVETTEGDGFSYTWVYAEALEIDRDAQTVTLHRQWNENVDVTTRYRIAGGVSPLLDECAWYFVDWAGAAAEEDAPRECEVDILYASGARRTWRVPYERAALPEAWEDFLDDVCALIAPYGKFELFDPSLRARGVRGGEYIYCSVSFQSGGRTYYYRTDDDTLRPGDWVIVPAGAQNRETRVRVEEVEYFREDELPMPLERVKRVLRRCERRKEL
;
A
#
# COMPACT_ATOMS: atom_id res chain seq x y z
N MET A 1 0.67 -23.55 16.00
CA MET A 1 -0.46 -24.45 16.29
C MET A 1 -1.47 -23.80 17.26
N GLU A 2 -1.06 -22.83 18.08
CA GLU A 2 -1.95 -22.07 18.98
C GLU A 2 -2.83 -21.02 18.27
N SER A 3 -2.39 -20.44 17.14
CA SER A 3 -3.17 -19.43 16.41
C SER A 3 -4.45 -19.99 15.76
N ARG A 4 -4.42 -21.24 15.28
CA ARG A 4 -5.61 -21.89 14.69
C ARG A 4 -6.73 -22.17 15.69
N LEU A 5 -6.41 -22.47 16.95
CA LEU A 5 -7.40 -22.72 18.01
C LEU A 5 -8.10 -21.43 18.48
N SER A 6 -7.53 -20.25 18.19
CA SER A 6 -8.13 -18.96 18.52
C SER A 6 -9.21 -18.53 17.53
N SER A 7 -9.07 -18.85 16.23
CA SER A 7 -10.05 -18.46 15.21
C SER A 7 -11.37 -19.23 15.31
N ASP A 8 -11.34 -20.52 15.66
CA ASP A 8 -12.54 -21.35 15.82
C ASP A 8 -13.51 -20.82 16.89
N ARG A 9 -13.01 -20.01 17.83
CA ARG A 9 -13.84 -19.42 18.91
C ARG A 9 -14.52 -18.10 18.51
N LEU A 10 -14.07 -17.46 17.45
CA LEU A 10 -14.59 -16.17 16.99
C LEU A 10 -15.84 -16.32 16.13
N GLY A 11 -15.98 -17.44 15.45
CA GLY A 11 -17.02 -17.66 14.46
C GLY A 11 -16.75 -16.89 13.16
N PRO A 12 -17.69 -16.92 12.20
CA PRO A 12 -17.55 -16.23 10.94
C PRO A 12 -17.49 -14.71 11.13
N VAL A 13 -16.89 -14.02 10.15
CA VAL A 13 -16.90 -12.56 10.08
C VAL A 13 -18.30 -12.09 9.69
N GLU A 14 -18.90 -11.23 10.50
CA GLU A 14 -20.21 -10.62 10.24
C GLU A 14 -20.07 -9.30 9.47
N THR A 15 -19.12 -8.45 9.89
CA THR A 15 -18.82 -7.22 9.18
C THR A 15 -17.32 -7.01 9.10
N LEU A 16 -16.88 -6.48 7.97
CA LEU A 16 -15.56 -5.93 7.75
C LEU A 16 -15.72 -4.47 7.36
N ARG A 17 -15.01 -3.58 8.04
CA ARG A 17 -14.92 -2.16 7.70
C ARG A 17 -13.46 -1.75 7.55
N ILE A 18 -13.17 -1.03 6.49
CA ILE A 18 -11.87 -0.42 6.24
C ILE A 18 -12.08 1.06 6.02
N ASP A 19 -11.48 1.88 6.85
CA ASP A 19 -11.45 3.34 6.72
C ASP A 19 -10.05 3.75 6.26
N TYR A 20 -9.94 4.30 5.05
CA TYR A 20 -8.73 4.88 4.50
C TYR A 20 -8.79 6.39 4.57
N ARG A 21 -7.68 7.03 4.98
CA ARG A 21 -7.56 8.49 5.03
C ARG A 21 -6.25 8.95 4.45
N HIS A 22 -6.33 9.96 3.60
CA HIS A 22 -5.20 10.62 2.99
C HIS A 22 -5.23 12.11 3.32
N ARG A 23 -4.20 12.60 4.02
CA ARG A 23 -4.01 14.00 4.36
C ARG A 23 -2.88 14.59 3.52
N ARG A 24 -3.10 15.78 2.99
CA ARG A 24 -2.10 16.51 2.22
C ARG A 24 -2.12 17.99 2.60
N THR A 25 -1.03 18.47 3.17
CA THR A 25 -0.87 19.88 3.53
C THR A 25 -0.21 20.63 2.37
N PHE A 26 -0.80 21.75 2.01
CA PHE A 26 -0.29 22.68 1.02
C PHE A 26 0.05 23.99 1.71
N THR A 27 1.26 24.50 1.43
CA THR A 27 1.68 25.83 1.85
C THR A 27 1.66 26.74 0.63
N VAL A 28 0.92 27.83 0.72
CA VAL A 28 0.84 28.85 -0.34
C VAL A 28 1.60 30.08 0.17
N GLU A 29 2.68 30.41 -0.52
CA GLU A 29 3.41 31.67 -0.29
C GLU A 29 2.72 32.77 -1.05
N THR A 30 2.34 33.86 -0.36
CA THR A 30 1.80 35.04 -1.00
C THR A 30 2.93 36.00 -1.38
N THR A 31 2.73 36.84 -2.38
CA THR A 31 3.70 37.86 -2.81
C THR A 31 4.02 38.91 -1.74
N GLU A 32 3.25 38.97 -0.67
CA GLU A 32 3.42 39.89 0.46
C GLU A 32 4.19 39.26 1.64
N GLY A 33 4.63 37.99 1.51
CA GLY A 33 5.44 37.28 2.52
C GLY A 33 4.64 36.56 3.60
N ASP A 34 3.32 36.70 3.62
CA ASP A 34 2.44 35.97 4.51
C ASP A 34 1.97 34.68 3.83
N GLY A 35 2.59 33.55 4.18
CA GLY A 35 2.18 32.24 3.73
C GLY A 35 1.05 31.68 4.60
N PHE A 36 0.10 30.96 4.00
CA PHE A 36 -0.87 30.16 4.75
C PHE A 36 -0.78 28.70 4.34
N SER A 37 -1.04 27.80 5.29
CA SER A 37 -1.12 26.37 5.05
C SER A 37 -2.55 25.90 5.20
N TYR A 38 -3.00 25.02 4.28
CA TYR A 38 -4.26 24.31 4.42
C TYR A 38 -4.05 22.82 4.22
N THR A 39 -4.80 22.02 4.96
CA THR A 39 -4.75 20.57 4.86
C THR A 39 -5.98 20.09 4.09
N TRP A 40 -5.71 19.42 2.99
CA TRP A 40 -6.71 18.70 2.23
C TRP A 40 -6.84 17.28 2.79
N VAL A 41 -8.07 16.84 2.99
CA VAL A 41 -8.38 15.51 3.51
C VAL A 41 -9.25 14.77 2.50
N TYR A 42 -8.80 13.58 2.14
CA TYR A 42 -9.56 12.61 1.37
C TYR A 42 -9.77 11.36 2.23
N ALA A 43 -10.98 10.85 2.26
CA ALA A 43 -11.31 9.64 3.00
C ALA A 43 -12.14 8.69 2.14
N GLU A 44 -11.88 7.40 2.29
CA GLU A 44 -12.68 6.30 1.75
C GLU A 44 -13.02 5.34 2.87
N ALA A 45 -14.23 4.77 2.81
CA ALA A 45 -14.59 3.65 3.64
C ALA A 45 -15.21 2.55 2.79
N LEU A 46 -14.75 1.32 3.02
CA LEU A 46 -15.34 0.09 2.53
C LEU A 46 -16.01 -0.59 3.72
N GLU A 47 -17.27 -0.94 3.59
CA GLU A 47 -18.01 -1.75 4.56
C GLU A 47 -18.65 -2.94 3.85
N ILE A 48 -18.39 -4.13 4.35
CA ILE A 48 -18.94 -5.39 3.86
C ILE A 48 -19.75 -6.01 4.99
N ASP A 49 -21.04 -6.23 4.74
CA ASP A 49 -21.99 -6.70 5.75
C ASP A 49 -22.63 -8.01 5.27
N ARG A 50 -22.45 -9.06 6.09
CA ARG A 50 -22.93 -10.41 5.80
C ARG A 50 -24.44 -10.50 5.88
N ASP A 51 -25.06 -9.92 6.90
CA ASP A 51 -26.50 -10.02 7.11
C ASP A 51 -27.28 -9.23 6.03
N ALA A 52 -26.83 -8.02 5.76
CA ALA A 52 -27.40 -7.19 4.71
C ALA A 52 -27.04 -7.66 3.30
N GLN A 53 -26.04 -8.51 3.12
CA GLN A 53 -25.45 -8.91 1.83
C GLN A 53 -25.08 -7.67 0.99
N THR A 54 -24.38 -6.72 1.61
CA THR A 54 -24.02 -5.45 0.98
C THR A 54 -22.52 -5.17 1.04
N VAL A 55 -22.05 -4.51 -0.02
CA VAL A 55 -20.79 -3.78 -0.05
C VAL A 55 -21.11 -2.30 -0.16
N THR A 56 -20.69 -1.51 0.82
CA THR A 56 -20.89 -0.06 0.84
C THR A 56 -19.54 0.62 0.71
N LEU A 57 -19.46 1.55 -0.23
CA LEU A 57 -18.28 2.38 -0.49
C LEU A 57 -18.68 3.82 -0.22
N HIS A 58 -17.93 4.46 0.66
CA HIS A 58 -18.09 5.87 0.99
C HIS A 58 -16.83 6.63 0.63
N ARG A 59 -16.96 7.79 -0.01
CA ARG A 59 -15.87 8.70 -0.34
C ARG A 59 -16.18 10.09 0.12
N GLN A 60 -15.21 10.75 0.73
CA GLN A 60 -15.33 12.10 1.22
C GLN A 60 -14.14 12.95 0.77
N TRP A 61 -14.43 14.13 0.25
CA TRP A 61 -13.42 15.16 -0.07
C TRP A 61 -13.63 16.36 0.84
N ASN A 62 -12.66 16.61 1.72
CA ASN A 62 -12.81 17.56 2.80
C ASN A 62 -14.13 17.32 3.56
N GLU A 63 -14.73 18.37 4.08
CA GLU A 63 -16.01 18.27 4.82
C GLU A 63 -17.24 18.55 3.93
N ASN A 64 -17.03 18.87 2.66
CA ASN A 64 -18.08 19.48 1.84
C ASN A 64 -18.71 18.54 0.82
N VAL A 65 -18.06 17.44 0.47
CA VAL A 65 -18.55 16.50 -0.53
C VAL A 65 -18.40 15.09 -0.02
N ASP A 66 -19.47 14.36 0.04
CA ASP A 66 -19.49 12.93 0.27
C ASP A 66 -20.29 12.19 -0.81
N VAL A 67 -19.89 10.94 -1.07
CA VAL A 67 -20.56 10.02 -1.99
C VAL A 67 -20.60 8.66 -1.35
N THR A 68 -21.80 8.11 -1.20
CA THR A 68 -22.00 6.73 -0.74
C THR A 68 -22.61 5.90 -1.86
N THR A 69 -21.97 4.78 -2.17
CA THR A 69 -22.46 3.79 -3.12
C THR A 69 -22.63 2.46 -2.40
N ARG A 70 -23.83 1.89 -2.49
CA ARG A 70 -24.15 0.61 -1.87
C ARG A 70 -24.56 -0.40 -2.93
N TYR A 71 -23.90 -1.55 -2.89
CA TYR A 71 -24.19 -2.70 -3.74
C TYR A 71 -24.81 -3.80 -2.89
N ARG A 72 -25.94 -4.34 -3.32
CA ARG A 72 -26.51 -5.55 -2.74
C ARG A 72 -26.13 -6.73 -3.63
N ILE A 73 -25.32 -7.65 -3.10
CA ILE A 73 -24.71 -8.73 -3.87
C ILE A 73 -25.15 -10.06 -3.24
N ALA A 74 -26.32 -10.52 -3.64
CA ALA A 74 -26.90 -11.75 -3.10
C ALA A 74 -25.97 -12.95 -3.33
N GLY A 75 -25.54 -13.60 -2.25
CA GLY A 75 -24.70 -14.80 -2.26
C GLY A 75 -23.23 -14.57 -2.55
N GLY A 76 -22.78 -13.32 -2.82
CA GLY A 76 -21.37 -13.02 -3.11
C GLY A 76 -20.59 -12.52 -1.89
N VAL A 77 -21.26 -11.93 -0.91
CA VAL A 77 -20.62 -11.29 0.24
C VAL A 77 -20.12 -12.32 1.27
N SER A 78 -20.92 -13.36 1.55
CA SER A 78 -20.57 -14.35 2.55
C SER A 78 -19.29 -15.12 2.24
N PRO A 79 -19.06 -15.63 1.01
CA PRO A 79 -17.79 -16.27 0.66
C PRO A 79 -16.60 -15.35 0.87
N LEU A 80 -16.68 -14.08 0.43
CA LEU A 80 -15.61 -13.11 0.63
C LEU A 80 -15.28 -12.90 2.11
N LEU A 81 -16.31 -12.76 2.98
CA LEU A 81 -16.10 -12.59 4.42
C LEU A 81 -15.55 -13.87 5.09
N ASP A 82 -15.87 -15.06 4.56
CA ASP A 82 -15.29 -16.31 5.06
C ASP A 82 -13.78 -16.37 4.76
N GLU A 83 -13.35 -15.85 3.62
CA GLU A 83 -11.93 -15.75 3.24
C GLU A 83 -11.22 -14.62 4.01
N CYS A 84 -11.89 -13.54 4.36
CA CYS A 84 -11.31 -12.43 5.13
C CYS A 84 -10.64 -12.87 6.44
N ALA A 85 -11.16 -13.90 7.10
CA ALA A 85 -10.56 -14.42 8.32
C ALA A 85 -9.10 -14.89 8.13
N TRP A 86 -8.74 -15.34 6.92
CA TRP A 86 -7.39 -15.81 6.58
C TRP A 86 -6.42 -14.65 6.32
N TYR A 87 -6.87 -13.59 5.68
CA TYR A 87 -6.03 -12.45 5.32
C TYR A 87 -5.51 -11.68 6.54
N PHE A 88 -6.25 -11.73 7.66
CA PHE A 88 -5.94 -10.94 8.86
C PHE A 88 -5.53 -11.77 10.09
N VAL A 89 -5.40 -13.10 9.97
CA VAL A 89 -5.26 -14.03 11.13
C VAL A 89 -4.00 -13.75 11.96
N ASP A 90 -2.88 -13.56 11.32
CA ASP A 90 -1.56 -13.40 11.96
C ASP A 90 -1.06 -11.95 11.90
N TRP A 91 -1.94 -11.00 11.54
CA TRP A 91 -1.54 -9.62 11.43
C TRP A 91 -1.43 -8.94 12.79
N ALA A 92 -0.21 -8.56 13.16
CA ALA A 92 0.06 -7.83 14.39
C ALA A 92 -0.27 -6.34 14.29
N GLY A 93 -0.26 -5.79 13.06
CA GLY A 93 -0.36 -4.37 12.82
C GLY A 93 0.88 -3.61 13.31
N ALA A 94 1.14 -2.44 12.70
CA ALA A 94 2.07 -1.46 13.22
C ALA A 94 1.26 -0.20 13.52
N ALA A 95 1.41 0.40 14.71
CA ALA A 95 0.65 1.60 15.05
C ALA A 95 0.98 2.75 14.09
N ALA A 96 -0.06 3.39 13.54
CA ALA A 96 0.12 4.61 12.76
C ALA A 96 0.61 5.74 13.66
N GLU A 97 1.53 6.56 13.16
CA GLU A 97 1.85 7.85 13.76
C GLU A 97 0.63 8.79 13.67
N GLU A 98 0.49 9.71 14.62
CA GLU A 98 -0.69 10.58 14.72
C GLU A 98 -0.92 11.43 13.47
N ASP A 99 0.16 11.80 12.76
CA ASP A 99 0.16 12.62 11.54
C ASP A 99 0.56 11.87 10.28
N ALA A 100 0.39 10.56 10.23
CA ALA A 100 0.68 9.79 9.04
C ALA A 100 -0.08 10.38 7.82
N PRO A 101 0.61 10.63 6.68
CA PRO A 101 -0.01 11.23 5.49
C PRO A 101 -1.08 10.33 4.88
N ARG A 102 -0.95 9.01 5.07
CA ARG A 102 -1.95 8.00 4.73
C ARG A 102 -2.07 7.01 5.85
N GLU A 103 -3.28 6.73 6.24
CA GLU A 103 -3.59 5.76 7.28
C GLU A 103 -4.76 4.87 6.87
N CYS A 104 -4.80 3.69 7.43
CA CYS A 104 -5.87 2.73 7.26
C CYS A 104 -6.28 2.19 8.63
N GLU A 105 -7.58 2.14 8.87
CA GLU A 105 -8.16 1.45 10.01
C GLU A 105 -9.00 0.28 9.52
N VAL A 106 -8.70 -0.93 10.00
CA VAL A 106 -9.44 -2.14 9.68
C VAL A 106 -10.17 -2.60 10.92
N ASP A 107 -11.45 -2.82 10.80
CA ASP A 107 -12.34 -3.25 11.88
C ASP A 107 -13.13 -4.50 11.45
N ILE A 108 -13.01 -5.56 12.23
CA ILE A 108 -13.66 -6.84 11.98
C ILE A 108 -14.54 -7.20 13.16
N LEU A 109 -15.85 -7.39 12.89
CA LEU A 109 -16.81 -7.93 13.84
C LEU A 109 -17.09 -9.41 13.50
N TYR A 110 -16.99 -10.26 14.49
CA TYR A 110 -17.26 -11.70 14.37
C TYR A 110 -18.63 -12.06 14.94
N ALA A 111 -19.19 -13.18 14.50
CA ALA A 111 -20.48 -13.72 14.98
C ALA A 111 -20.53 -13.95 16.49
N SER A 112 -19.40 -14.17 17.13
CA SER A 112 -19.30 -14.25 18.60
C SER A 112 -19.52 -12.90 19.30
N GLY A 113 -19.59 -11.80 18.58
CA GLY A 113 -19.59 -10.44 19.11
C GLY A 113 -18.17 -9.90 19.39
N ALA A 114 -17.12 -10.71 19.18
CA ALA A 114 -15.75 -10.25 19.30
C ALA A 114 -15.42 -9.25 18.18
N ARG A 115 -14.57 -8.26 18.51
CA ARG A 115 -14.13 -7.23 17.58
C ARG A 115 -12.62 -7.14 17.57
N ARG A 116 -12.05 -6.95 16.40
CA ARG A 116 -10.63 -6.67 16.20
C ARG A 116 -10.48 -5.40 15.37
N THR A 117 -9.62 -4.50 15.83
CA THR A 117 -9.35 -3.23 15.15
C THR A 117 -7.86 -3.00 15.07
N TRP A 118 -7.39 -2.59 13.91
CA TRP A 118 -6.01 -2.16 13.65
C TRP A 118 -6.03 -0.79 12.98
N ARG A 119 -5.12 0.08 13.40
CA ARG A 119 -4.89 1.38 12.76
C ARG A 119 -3.41 1.47 12.40
N VAL A 120 -3.12 1.53 11.12
CA VAL A 120 -1.77 1.42 10.57
C VAL A 120 -1.51 2.47 9.49
N PRO A 121 -0.24 2.83 9.23
CA PRO A 121 0.12 3.57 8.02
C PRO A 121 -0.31 2.77 6.79
N TYR A 122 -0.84 3.47 5.76
CA TYR A 122 -1.20 2.81 4.50
C TYR A 122 0.04 2.63 3.62
N GLU A 123 0.89 1.70 4.05
CA GLU A 123 2.17 1.36 3.46
C GLU A 123 2.36 -0.16 3.46
N ARG A 124 3.06 -0.68 2.45
CA ARG A 124 3.26 -2.12 2.26
C ARG A 124 3.78 -2.84 3.53
N ALA A 125 4.74 -2.22 4.23
CA ALA A 125 5.36 -2.82 5.42
C ALA A 125 4.42 -2.95 6.63
N ALA A 126 3.39 -2.12 6.71
CA ALA A 126 2.44 -2.08 7.82
C ALA A 126 1.17 -2.91 7.56
N LEU A 127 0.87 -3.17 6.29
CA LEU A 127 -0.30 -3.94 5.87
C LEU A 127 -0.05 -5.46 5.99
N PRO A 128 -1.11 -6.30 6.08
CA PRO A 128 -0.95 -7.75 6.08
C PRO A 128 -0.24 -8.25 4.81
N GLU A 129 0.44 -9.39 4.89
CA GLU A 129 1.09 -9.98 3.72
C GLU A 129 0.09 -10.29 2.60
N ALA A 130 -1.07 -10.80 2.97
CA ALA A 130 -2.16 -11.15 2.04
C ALA A 130 -3.08 -9.98 1.69
N TRP A 131 -2.66 -8.70 1.93
CA TRP A 131 -3.47 -7.52 1.63
C TRP A 131 -3.83 -7.39 0.17
N GLU A 132 -2.89 -7.72 -0.71
CA GLU A 132 -3.10 -7.65 -2.16
C GLU A 132 -4.17 -8.65 -2.61
N ASP A 133 -4.07 -9.91 -2.15
CA ASP A 133 -5.03 -10.97 -2.50
C ASP A 133 -6.42 -10.60 -2.00
N PHE A 134 -6.54 -10.08 -0.78
CA PHE A 134 -7.80 -9.57 -0.24
C PHE A 134 -8.39 -8.47 -1.13
N LEU A 135 -7.58 -7.48 -1.53
CA LEU A 135 -8.07 -6.39 -2.38
C LEU A 135 -8.45 -6.86 -3.77
N ASP A 136 -7.72 -7.84 -4.33
CA ASP A 136 -8.05 -8.43 -5.63
C ASP A 136 -9.41 -9.13 -5.60
N ASP A 137 -9.74 -9.85 -4.52
CA ASP A 137 -11.05 -10.48 -4.33
C ASP A 137 -12.16 -9.45 -4.18
N VAL A 138 -11.94 -8.39 -3.39
CA VAL A 138 -12.88 -7.28 -3.30
C VAL A 138 -13.02 -6.58 -4.65
N CYS A 139 -11.92 -6.35 -5.37
CA CYS A 139 -11.93 -5.75 -6.70
C CYS A 139 -12.71 -6.61 -7.69
N ALA A 140 -12.54 -7.94 -7.69
CA ALA A 140 -13.29 -8.84 -8.55
C ALA A 140 -14.80 -8.71 -8.35
N LEU A 141 -15.20 -8.47 -7.09
CA LEU A 141 -16.60 -8.30 -6.74
C LEU A 141 -17.17 -6.92 -7.19
N ILE A 142 -16.37 -5.86 -7.15
CA ILE A 142 -16.82 -4.48 -7.38
C ILE A 142 -16.24 -3.81 -8.63
N ALA A 143 -15.28 -4.43 -9.33
CA ALA A 143 -14.58 -3.86 -10.49
C ALA A 143 -15.49 -3.28 -11.58
N PRO A 144 -16.71 -3.82 -11.83
CA PRO A 144 -17.63 -3.23 -12.79
C PRO A 144 -18.07 -1.81 -12.43
N TYR A 145 -17.83 -1.35 -11.20
CA TYR A 145 -18.47 -0.17 -10.62
C TYR A 145 -17.50 0.99 -10.32
N GLY A 146 -16.21 0.85 -10.58
CA GLY A 146 -15.21 1.92 -10.45
C GLY A 146 -14.01 1.57 -9.58
N LYS A 147 -12.97 2.42 -9.65
CA LYS A 147 -11.74 2.26 -8.85
C LYS A 147 -11.66 3.34 -7.76
N PHE A 148 -11.16 2.94 -6.58
CA PHE A 148 -10.94 3.78 -5.41
C PHE A 148 -9.44 3.83 -5.08
N GLU A 149 -8.96 4.86 -4.34
CA GLU A 149 -7.56 4.94 -3.89
C GLU A 149 -7.17 3.74 -3.01
N LEU A 150 -8.09 3.24 -2.18
CA LEU A 150 -7.88 2.03 -1.37
C LEU A 150 -7.41 0.84 -2.23
N PHE A 151 -7.88 0.74 -3.47
CA PHE A 151 -7.55 -0.35 -4.39
C PHE A 151 -6.40 -0.01 -5.36
N ASP A 152 -5.80 1.18 -5.23
CA ASP A 152 -4.68 1.56 -6.09
C ASP A 152 -3.36 0.98 -5.54
N PRO A 153 -2.78 -0.05 -6.20
CA PRO A 153 -1.56 -0.66 -5.72
C PRO A 153 -0.38 0.32 -5.66
N SER A 154 -0.37 1.36 -6.47
CA SER A 154 0.71 2.34 -6.49
C SER A 154 0.83 3.16 -5.20
N LEU A 155 -0.27 3.29 -4.44
CA LEU A 155 -0.30 4.04 -3.19
C LEU A 155 0.28 3.27 -2.00
N ARG A 156 0.31 1.93 -2.08
CA ARG A 156 0.84 1.02 -1.06
C ARG A 156 2.10 0.27 -1.46
N ALA A 157 2.62 0.51 -2.67
CA ALA A 157 3.76 -0.20 -3.26
C ALA A 157 5.10 0.01 -2.53
N ARG A 158 5.11 0.62 -1.34
CA ARG A 158 6.32 0.98 -0.60
C ARG A 158 6.39 0.31 0.75
N GLY A 159 7.62 0.18 1.22
CA GLY A 159 7.96 -0.35 2.52
C GLY A 159 8.59 -1.75 2.41
N VAL A 160 9.74 -1.90 3.05
CA VAL A 160 10.47 -3.17 3.14
C VAL A 160 9.90 -3.98 4.29
N ARG A 161 9.44 -5.19 4.00
CA ARG A 161 9.08 -6.15 5.05
C ARG A 161 10.33 -6.79 5.64
N GLY A 162 10.24 -7.28 6.87
CA GLY A 162 11.36 -7.96 7.51
C GLY A 162 11.89 -9.12 6.66
N GLY A 163 13.21 -9.12 6.38
CA GLY A 163 13.85 -10.14 5.56
C GLY A 163 13.80 -9.91 4.05
N GLU A 164 13.25 -8.81 3.57
CA GLU A 164 13.24 -8.44 2.15
C GLU A 164 14.42 -7.53 1.79
N TYR A 165 14.80 -7.60 0.52
CA TYR A 165 15.81 -6.76 -0.11
C TYR A 165 15.17 -5.97 -1.26
N ILE A 166 15.57 -4.71 -1.39
CA ILE A 166 15.11 -3.85 -2.48
C ILE A 166 16.05 -3.99 -3.67
N TYR A 167 15.51 -4.38 -4.80
CA TYR A 167 16.19 -4.38 -6.09
C TYR A 167 15.56 -3.34 -6.99
N CYS A 168 16.37 -2.62 -7.74
CA CYS A 168 15.89 -1.78 -8.81
C CYS A 168 16.50 -2.22 -10.14
N SER A 169 15.68 -2.33 -11.15
CA SER A 169 16.15 -2.48 -12.52
C SER A 169 16.42 -1.10 -13.12
N VAL A 170 17.58 -0.92 -13.73
CA VAL A 170 17.99 0.36 -14.32
C VAL A 170 18.36 0.18 -15.78
N SER A 171 18.11 1.22 -16.60
CA SER A 171 18.54 1.25 -17.99
C SER A 171 19.64 2.29 -18.21
N PHE A 172 20.64 1.91 -19.03
CA PHE A 172 21.71 2.81 -19.46
C PHE A 172 21.34 3.60 -20.72
N GLN A 173 20.35 3.11 -21.47
CA GLN A 173 19.82 3.73 -22.69
C GLN A 173 18.31 3.50 -22.72
N SER A 174 17.57 4.47 -23.24
CA SER A 174 16.11 4.35 -23.40
C SER A 174 15.76 3.15 -24.27
N GLY A 175 14.91 2.25 -23.76
CA GLY A 175 14.51 1.01 -24.43
C GLY A 175 15.61 -0.07 -24.51
N GLY A 176 16.71 0.12 -23.79
CA GLY A 176 17.81 -0.83 -23.72
C GLY A 176 17.59 -1.95 -22.70
N ARG A 177 18.61 -2.82 -22.59
CA ARG A 177 18.62 -3.88 -21.57
C ARG A 177 18.66 -3.28 -20.17
N THR A 178 17.88 -3.86 -19.24
CA THR A 178 17.89 -3.52 -17.83
C THR A 178 18.90 -4.34 -17.04
N TYR A 179 19.38 -3.79 -15.93
CA TYR A 179 20.34 -4.40 -15.01
C TYR A 179 19.89 -4.19 -13.58
N TYR A 180 19.95 -5.23 -12.77
CA TYR A 180 19.63 -5.16 -11.35
C TYR A 180 20.72 -4.50 -10.52
N TYR A 181 20.27 -3.62 -9.63
CA TYR A 181 21.07 -3.04 -8.54
C TYR A 181 20.28 -3.14 -7.25
N ARG A 182 20.97 -3.30 -6.12
CA ARG A 182 20.38 -3.29 -4.79
C ARG A 182 20.41 -1.87 -4.21
N THR A 183 19.37 -1.51 -3.46
CA THR A 183 19.33 -0.26 -2.70
C THR A 183 18.78 -0.52 -1.31
N ASP A 184 19.02 0.43 -0.39
CA ASP A 184 18.35 0.48 0.91
C ASP A 184 17.37 1.68 0.96
N ASP A 185 17.23 2.43 -0.14
CA ASP A 185 16.31 3.55 -0.28
C ASP A 185 14.96 3.04 -0.77
N ASP A 186 14.02 2.85 0.15
CA ASP A 186 12.65 2.42 -0.11
C ASP A 186 11.77 3.54 -0.72
N THR A 187 12.31 4.78 -0.79
CA THR A 187 11.63 5.90 -1.43
C THR A 187 11.90 6.00 -2.93
N LEU A 188 12.78 5.15 -3.47
CA LEU A 188 13.12 5.12 -4.88
C LEU A 188 11.90 4.72 -5.74
N ARG A 189 11.76 5.34 -6.91
CA ARG A 189 10.62 5.11 -7.83
C ARG A 189 11.07 4.87 -9.26
N PRO A 190 10.28 4.15 -10.05
CA PRO A 190 10.40 4.16 -11.49
C PRO A 190 10.44 5.60 -12.02
N GLY A 191 11.39 5.88 -12.91
CA GLY A 191 11.63 7.23 -13.45
C GLY A 191 12.63 8.08 -12.68
N ASP A 192 13.03 7.69 -11.46
CA ASP A 192 14.10 8.38 -10.74
C ASP A 192 15.47 8.16 -11.39
N TRP A 193 16.38 9.11 -11.16
CA TRP A 193 17.76 9.01 -11.61
C TRP A 193 18.66 8.65 -10.43
N VAL A 194 19.52 7.67 -10.65
CA VAL A 194 20.48 7.22 -9.64
C VAL A 194 21.89 7.13 -10.22
N ILE A 195 22.88 7.16 -9.34
CA ILE A 195 24.29 6.87 -9.67
C ILE A 195 24.59 5.44 -9.27
N VAL A 196 25.08 4.67 -10.22
CA VAL A 196 25.47 3.28 -10.02
C VAL A 196 26.91 3.02 -10.49
N PRO A 197 27.61 2.01 -9.90
CA PRO A 197 28.92 1.59 -10.37
C PRO A 197 28.76 0.69 -11.62
N ALA A 198 29.12 1.20 -12.79
CA ALA A 198 28.98 0.50 -14.07
C ALA A 198 30.29 -0.09 -14.60
N GLY A 199 30.18 -1.20 -15.33
CA GLY A 199 31.29 -1.89 -15.97
C GLY A 199 32.29 -2.52 -14.99
N ALA A 200 33.41 -3.04 -15.54
CA ALA A 200 34.45 -3.70 -14.75
C ALA A 200 35.25 -2.72 -13.86
N GLN A 201 35.29 -1.45 -14.23
CA GLN A 201 36.01 -0.40 -13.50
C GLN A 201 35.14 0.33 -12.47
N ASN A 202 33.89 -0.09 -12.28
CA ASN A 202 32.92 0.53 -11.36
C ASN A 202 32.78 2.06 -11.55
N ARG A 203 32.78 2.53 -12.80
CA ARG A 203 32.62 3.97 -13.08
C ARG A 203 31.26 4.43 -12.63
N GLU A 204 31.21 5.53 -11.88
CA GLU A 204 29.95 6.15 -11.52
C GLU A 204 29.18 6.59 -12.78
N THR A 205 28.03 6.02 -12.98
CA THR A 205 27.22 6.28 -14.16
C THR A 205 25.80 6.64 -13.72
N ARG A 206 25.27 7.71 -14.29
CA ARG A 206 23.88 8.13 -14.09
C ARG A 206 22.98 7.28 -14.94
N VAL A 207 21.98 6.64 -14.32
CA VAL A 207 21.02 5.74 -14.97
C VAL A 207 19.61 6.01 -14.47
N ARG A 208 18.62 5.62 -15.27
CA ARG A 208 17.22 5.74 -14.91
C ARG A 208 16.74 4.44 -14.27
N VAL A 209 15.97 4.56 -13.19
CA VAL A 209 15.25 3.45 -12.59
C VAL A 209 14.02 3.13 -13.44
N GLU A 210 13.91 1.91 -13.89
CA GLU A 210 12.76 1.43 -14.66
C GLU A 210 11.73 0.77 -13.75
N GLU A 211 12.19 0.00 -12.74
CA GLU A 211 11.35 -0.76 -11.84
C GLU A 211 12.00 -0.86 -10.45
N VAL A 212 11.18 -0.99 -9.40
CA VAL A 212 11.63 -1.24 -8.02
C VAL A 212 10.84 -2.43 -7.50
N GLU A 213 11.54 -3.45 -7.07
CA GLU A 213 10.99 -4.74 -6.65
C GLU A 213 11.53 -5.14 -5.29
N TYR A 214 10.77 -5.94 -4.57
CA TYR A 214 11.10 -6.43 -3.24
C TYR A 214 11.17 -7.96 -3.29
N PHE A 215 12.25 -8.54 -2.80
CA PHE A 215 12.49 -9.98 -2.84
C PHE A 215 12.91 -10.49 -1.47
N ARG A 216 12.42 -11.65 -1.09
CA ARG A 216 12.97 -12.44 0.02
C ARG A 216 14.29 -13.08 -0.42
N GLU A 217 15.08 -13.56 0.55
CA GLU A 217 16.41 -14.12 0.27
C GLU A 217 16.37 -15.33 -0.67
N ASP A 218 15.33 -16.15 -0.60
CA ASP A 218 15.08 -17.32 -1.43
C ASP A 218 14.52 -17.02 -2.84
N GLU A 219 14.02 -15.78 -3.05
CA GLU A 219 13.41 -15.33 -4.31
C GLU A 219 14.32 -14.38 -5.12
N LEU A 220 15.53 -14.14 -4.66
CA LEU A 220 16.43 -13.16 -5.27
C LEU A 220 16.71 -13.46 -6.74
N PRO A 221 16.51 -12.50 -7.66
CA PRO A 221 16.81 -12.67 -9.09
C PRO A 221 18.33 -12.81 -9.34
N MET A 222 19.13 -12.37 -8.39
CA MET A 222 20.59 -12.47 -8.39
C MET A 222 21.11 -12.51 -6.94
N PRO A 223 22.11 -13.37 -6.61
CA PRO A 223 22.71 -13.43 -5.29
C PRO A 223 23.23 -12.06 -4.82
N LEU A 224 23.09 -11.77 -3.51
CA LEU A 224 23.47 -10.49 -2.91
C LEU A 224 24.93 -10.09 -3.18
N GLU A 225 25.83 -11.07 -3.28
CA GLU A 225 27.27 -10.85 -3.52
C GLU A 225 27.56 -10.43 -4.97
N ARG A 226 26.66 -10.71 -5.88
CA ARG A 226 26.82 -10.43 -7.31
C ARG A 226 26.13 -9.16 -7.76
N VAL A 227 25.14 -8.67 -6.98
CA VAL A 227 24.43 -7.45 -7.29
C VAL A 227 25.16 -6.24 -6.72
N LYS A 228 25.43 -5.26 -7.56
CA LYS A 228 26.03 -3.98 -7.12
C LYS A 228 24.97 -3.10 -6.48
N ARG A 229 25.43 -2.18 -5.61
CA ARG A 229 24.53 -1.24 -4.92
C ARG A 229 24.41 0.08 -5.67
N VAL A 230 23.23 0.67 -5.61
CA VAL A 230 23.02 2.08 -5.93
C VAL A 230 23.90 2.91 -4.98
N LEU A 231 24.66 3.86 -5.51
CA LEU A 231 25.54 4.72 -4.72
C LEU A 231 24.77 5.88 -4.10
N ARG A 232 23.91 6.52 -4.88
CA ARG A 232 23.07 7.64 -4.43
C ARG A 232 21.97 7.95 -5.44
N ARG A 233 20.89 8.54 -4.98
CA ARG A 233 19.86 9.14 -5.80
C ARG A 233 20.32 10.50 -6.34
N CYS A 234 19.96 10.82 -7.57
CA CYS A 234 20.14 12.17 -8.12
C CYS A 234 18.97 13.04 -7.69
N GLU A 235 19.27 14.22 -7.16
CA GLU A 235 18.23 15.23 -6.93
C GLU A 235 17.52 15.58 -8.24
N ARG A 236 16.19 15.69 -8.19
CA ARG A 236 15.44 16.26 -9.33
C ARG A 236 15.93 17.68 -9.55
N ARG A 237 16.50 17.96 -10.72
CA ARG A 237 16.67 19.33 -11.14
C ARG A 237 15.29 19.98 -11.11
N LYS A 238 15.08 20.97 -10.24
CA LYS A 238 13.94 21.86 -10.36
C LYS A 238 14.11 22.51 -11.74
N GLU A 239 13.29 22.12 -12.69
CA GLU A 239 13.12 22.90 -13.91
C GLU A 239 12.47 24.21 -13.48
N LEU A 240 13.22 25.30 -13.68
CA LEU A 240 12.80 26.69 -13.48
C LEU A 240 11.76 27.06 -14.54
#